data_636cd7d02176712802d3b3fd498a81d3
#
_entry.id   636cd7d02176712802d3b3fd498a81d3
#
_cell.length_a   1.000
_cell.length_b   1.000
_cell.length_c   1.000
_cell.angle_alpha   90.00
_cell.angle_beta   90.00
_cell.angle_gamma   90.00
#
_symmetry.space_group_name_H-M   'P 1'
#
loop_
_entity.id
_entity.type
_entity.pdbx_description
1 polymer ?
#
loop_
_entity_poly.entity_id
_entity_poly.type
_entity_poly.pdbx_seq_one_letter_code
_entity_poly.pdbx_strand_id
1 'polypeptide(L)'
;KPKVRYNTWCSKQHIIETKLLPYFKNLVMRDITPRDIIQWQNSMREASKKNGGEYAGTYLKTVQAQLSSIFNHAVRFYQLPNNPVRIAGALGQYDSDEMLFWTKEEYMKFIPTMANKTYSYMAFELLYWCGIRLGELRALTPADIDFETNTLSITKSYQRIKGEDVITKPKTKKSIRKVVMPDIVAK
;
A
#
# COMPACT_ATOMS: atom_id res chain seq x y z
N LYS A 1 11.92 -16.57 11.54
CA LYS A 1 11.88 -15.45 10.56
C LYS A 1 10.41 -15.21 10.18
N PRO A 2 9.93 -13.96 10.12
CA PRO A 2 8.55 -13.70 9.72
C PRO A 2 8.32 -14.19 8.29
N LYS A 3 7.21 -14.91 8.07
CA LYS A 3 6.78 -15.39 6.74
C LYS A 3 6.31 -14.27 5.80
N VAL A 4 6.42 -13.00 6.23
CA VAL A 4 5.96 -11.82 5.50
C VAL A 4 7.14 -10.95 5.06
N ARG A 5 6.96 -10.21 3.95
CA ARG A 5 7.98 -9.28 3.46
C ARG A 5 8.22 -8.16 4.46
N TYR A 6 9.41 -7.62 4.48
CA TYR A 6 9.85 -6.59 5.44
C TYR A 6 8.93 -5.37 5.48
N ASN A 7 8.53 -4.82 4.33
CA ASN A 7 7.61 -3.67 4.31
C ASN A 7 6.21 -4.02 4.87
N THR A 8 5.70 -5.23 4.59
CA THR A 8 4.43 -5.70 5.16
C THR A 8 4.54 -5.85 6.67
N TRP A 9 5.68 -6.34 7.17
CA TRP A 9 5.95 -6.43 8.60
C TRP A 9 5.98 -5.04 9.24
N CYS A 10 6.71 -4.08 8.65
CA CYS A 10 6.77 -2.69 9.15
C CYS A 10 5.38 -2.04 9.21
N SER A 11 4.56 -2.20 8.16
CA SER A 11 3.19 -1.65 8.15
C SER A 11 2.31 -2.28 9.23
N LYS A 12 2.39 -3.59 9.42
CA LYS A 12 1.65 -4.30 10.46
C LYS A 12 2.12 -3.87 11.86
N GLN A 13 3.42 -3.80 12.07
CA GLN A 13 4.02 -3.34 13.32
C GLN A 13 3.53 -1.93 13.67
N HIS A 14 3.58 -1.00 12.72
CA HIS A 14 3.10 0.37 12.92
C HIS A 14 1.63 0.40 13.34
N ILE A 15 0.74 -0.33 12.66
CA ILE A 15 -0.67 -0.41 13.03
C ILE A 15 -0.84 -0.97 14.44
N ILE A 16 -0.14 -2.06 14.76
CA ILE A 16 -0.24 -2.70 16.09
C ILE A 16 0.21 -1.72 17.18
N GLU A 17 1.37 -1.11 17.04
CA GLU A 17 1.96 -0.23 18.05
C GLU A 17 1.18 1.08 18.23
N THR A 18 0.64 1.65 17.14
CA THR A 18 0.01 2.98 17.20
C THR A 18 -1.51 2.96 17.32
N LYS A 19 -2.18 1.86 16.92
CA LYS A 19 -3.64 1.79 16.84
C LYS A 19 -4.27 0.70 17.71
N LEU A 20 -3.56 -0.40 17.94
CA LEU A 20 -4.10 -1.52 18.71
C LEU A 20 -3.57 -1.54 20.15
N LEU A 21 -2.26 -1.55 20.34
CA LEU A 21 -1.67 -1.62 21.68
C LEU A 21 -2.11 -0.50 22.63
N PRO A 22 -2.24 0.77 22.22
CA PRO A 22 -2.70 1.81 23.13
C PRO A 22 -4.05 1.53 23.80
N TYR A 23 -4.92 0.76 23.15
CA TYR A 23 -6.23 0.39 23.66
C TYR A 23 -6.22 -0.99 24.35
N PHE A 24 -5.62 -2.00 23.70
CA PHE A 24 -5.77 -3.40 24.11
C PHE A 24 -4.66 -3.94 25.03
N LYS A 25 -3.53 -3.25 25.19
CA LYS A 25 -2.34 -3.80 25.90
C LYS A 25 -2.60 -4.25 27.35
N ASN A 26 -3.57 -3.65 28.03
CA ASN A 26 -3.90 -3.96 29.43
C ASN A 26 -5.11 -4.91 29.57
N LEU A 27 -5.69 -5.36 28.45
CA LEU A 27 -6.84 -6.26 28.45
C LEU A 27 -6.40 -7.70 28.22
N VAL A 28 -7.03 -8.61 28.96
CA VAL A 28 -6.83 -10.05 28.73
C VAL A 28 -7.62 -10.45 27.49
N MET A 29 -6.97 -11.07 26.52
CA MET A 29 -7.56 -11.36 25.20
C MET A 29 -8.85 -12.21 25.29
N ARG A 30 -8.91 -13.13 26.27
CA ARG A 30 -10.08 -14.00 26.49
C ARG A 30 -11.32 -13.20 26.91
N ASP A 31 -11.13 -12.10 27.61
CA ASP A 31 -12.20 -11.32 28.23
C ASP A 31 -12.68 -10.18 27.30
N ILE A 32 -12.00 -9.97 26.16
CA ILE A 32 -12.39 -8.96 25.18
C ILE A 32 -13.69 -9.38 24.50
N THR A 33 -14.72 -8.57 24.67
CA THR A 33 -16.06 -8.75 24.12
C THR A 33 -16.30 -7.97 22.84
N PRO A 34 -17.35 -8.28 22.06
CA PRO A 34 -17.75 -7.43 20.92
C PRO A 34 -18.03 -5.97 21.31
N ARG A 35 -18.49 -5.73 22.56
CA ARG A 35 -18.72 -4.38 23.08
C ARG A 35 -17.42 -3.59 23.18
N ASP A 36 -16.34 -4.21 23.66
CA ASP A 36 -15.02 -3.57 23.77
C ASP A 36 -14.48 -3.22 22.38
N ILE A 37 -14.73 -4.09 21.39
CA ILE A 37 -14.37 -3.81 20.00
C ILE A 37 -15.15 -2.60 19.46
N ILE A 38 -16.46 -2.49 19.72
CA ILE A 38 -17.28 -1.34 19.30
C ILE A 38 -16.78 -0.05 19.98
N GLN A 39 -16.43 -0.09 21.26
CA GLN A 39 -15.86 1.05 21.97
C GLN A 39 -14.51 1.50 21.35
N TRP A 40 -13.63 0.54 21.02
CA TRP A 40 -12.41 0.83 20.28
C TRP A 40 -12.68 1.42 18.90
N GLN A 41 -13.64 0.88 18.15
CA GLN A 41 -14.04 1.44 16.84
C GLN A 41 -14.49 2.90 16.97
N ASN A 42 -15.27 3.24 18.01
CA ASN A 42 -15.71 4.60 18.26
C ASN A 42 -14.52 5.51 18.63
N SER A 43 -13.61 5.03 19.48
CA SER A 43 -12.39 5.79 19.83
C SER A 43 -11.50 6.06 18.59
N MET A 44 -11.45 5.14 17.64
CA MET A 44 -10.72 5.33 16.38
C MET A 44 -11.35 6.42 15.51
N ARG A 45 -12.69 6.50 15.46
CA ARG A 45 -13.41 7.57 14.72
C ARG A 45 -13.20 8.94 15.36
N GLU A 46 -13.25 9.01 16.70
CA GLU A 46 -13.03 10.24 17.45
C GLU A 46 -11.58 10.74 17.34
N ALA A 47 -10.59 9.84 17.42
CA ALA A 47 -9.19 10.16 17.25
C ALA A 47 -8.89 10.70 15.84
N SER A 48 -9.59 10.21 14.82
CA SER A 48 -9.56 10.70 13.47
C SER A 48 -9.93 12.19 13.40
N LYS A 49 -11.05 12.57 13.99
CA LYS A 49 -11.55 13.96 14.03
C LYS A 49 -10.61 14.92 14.74
N LYS A 50 -9.98 14.50 15.83
CA LYS A 50 -9.03 15.32 16.61
C LYS A 50 -7.74 15.64 15.85
N ASN A 51 -7.33 14.81 14.89
CA ASN A 51 -6.13 14.99 14.09
C ASN A 51 -6.35 15.85 12.83
N GLY A 52 -7.47 16.56 12.73
CA GLY A 52 -7.74 17.53 11.65
C GLY A 52 -8.27 16.93 10.34
N GLY A 53 -8.67 15.65 10.35
CA GLY A 53 -9.28 15.01 9.18
C GLY A 53 -9.80 13.62 9.50
N GLU A 54 -10.75 13.12 8.72
CA GLU A 54 -11.25 11.76 8.90
C GLU A 54 -10.28 10.74 8.28
N TYR A 55 -10.05 9.61 8.99
CA TYR A 55 -9.36 8.49 8.38
C TYR A 55 -10.19 7.93 7.23
N ALA A 56 -9.58 7.70 6.08
CA ALA A 56 -10.24 7.03 4.97
C ALA A 56 -10.85 5.68 5.43
N GLY A 57 -12.05 5.36 4.96
CA GLY A 57 -12.74 4.11 5.30
C GLY A 57 -11.91 2.86 5.00
N THR A 58 -11.14 2.88 3.90
CA THR A 58 -10.19 1.83 3.51
C THR A 58 -9.06 1.65 4.52
N TYR A 59 -8.56 2.75 5.12
CA TYR A 59 -7.55 2.69 6.18
C TYR A 59 -8.11 2.07 7.45
N LEU A 60 -9.28 2.52 7.92
CA LEU A 60 -9.95 1.98 9.10
C LEU A 60 -10.21 0.47 8.95
N LYS A 61 -10.64 0.04 7.77
CA LYS A 61 -10.80 -1.38 7.44
C LYS A 61 -9.48 -2.15 7.51
N THR A 62 -8.39 -1.56 7.04
CA THR A 62 -7.06 -2.18 7.13
C THR A 62 -6.62 -2.36 8.58
N VAL A 63 -6.87 -1.35 9.44
CA VAL A 63 -6.56 -1.42 10.87
C VAL A 63 -7.38 -2.52 11.55
N GLN A 64 -8.69 -2.57 11.30
CA GLN A 64 -9.57 -3.63 11.85
C GLN A 64 -9.17 -5.03 11.33
N ALA A 65 -8.78 -5.16 10.08
CA ALA A 65 -8.32 -6.44 9.52
C ALA A 65 -7.08 -6.98 10.25
N GLN A 66 -6.16 -6.11 10.71
CA GLN A 66 -5.04 -6.54 11.53
C GLN A 66 -5.51 -7.06 12.90
N LEU A 67 -6.43 -6.37 13.57
CA LEU A 67 -7.01 -6.83 14.83
C LEU A 67 -7.72 -8.17 14.65
N SER A 68 -8.58 -8.28 13.63
CA SER A 68 -9.28 -9.53 13.31
C SER A 68 -8.32 -10.69 13.00
N SER A 69 -7.19 -10.41 12.34
CA SER A 69 -6.14 -11.41 12.07
C SER A 69 -5.51 -11.95 13.36
N ILE A 70 -5.29 -11.08 14.37
CA ILE A 70 -4.75 -11.46 15.68
C ILE A 70 -5.75 -12.37 16.40
N PHE A 71 -7.04 -12.00 16.45
CA PHE A 71 -8.08 -12.83 17.07
C PHE A 71 -8.32 -14.15 16.32
N ASN A 72 -8.26 -14.16 14.98
CA ASN A 72 -8.32 -15.41 14.22
C ASN A 72 -7.14 -16.34 14.55
N HIS A 73 -5.95 -15.78 14.79
CA HIS A 73 -4.82 -16.59 15.25
C HIS A 73 -5.06 -17.18 16.63
N ALA A 74 -5.63 -16.37 17.55
CA ALA A 74 -5.97 -16.85 18.90
C ALA A 74 -7.05 -17.93 18.88
N VAL A 75 -8.09 -17.80 18.06
CA VAL A 75 -9.11 -18.83 17.87
C VAL A 75 -8.47 -20.13 17.36
N ARG A 76 -7.56 -20.02 16.40
CA ARG A 76 -6.95 -21.20 15.75
C ARG A 76 -5.94 -21.94 16.64
N PHE A 77 -5.16 -21.21 17.45
CA PHE A 77 -4.01 -21.79 18.14
C PHE A 77 -4.06 -21.69 19.67
N TYR A 78 -4.94 -20.86 20.24
CA TYR A 78 -5.02 -20.60 21.68
C TYR A 78 -6.42 -20.85 22.26
N GLN A 79 -7.26 -21.63 21.54
CA GLN A 79 -8.58 -22.08 21.99
C GLN A 79 -9.54 -20.93 22.36
N LEU A 80 -9.38 -19.75 21.75
CA LEU A 80 -10.38 -18.71 21.90
C LEU A 80 -11.68 -19.17 21.20
N PRO A 81 -12.87 -19.07 21.84
CA PRO A 81 -14.09 -19.67 21.31
C PRO A 81 -14.57 -19.02 20.00
N ASN A 82 -14.36 -17.70 19.85
CA ASN A 82 -14.74 -16.96 18.64
C ASN A 82 -13.89 -15.70 18.48
N ASN A 83 -14.06 -15.03 17.35
CA ASN A 83 -13.41 -13.75 17.06
C ASN A 83 -14.42 -12.61 17.30
N PRO A 84 -14.29 -11.81 18.41
CA PRO A 84 -15.23 -10.76 18.76
C PRO A 84 -15.26 -9.62 17.71
N VAL A 85 -14.19 -9.42 16.95
CA VAL A 85 -14.13 -8.40 15.88
C VAL A 85 -15.11 -8.69 14.75
N ARG A 86 -15.36 -9.97 14.45
CA ARG A 86 -16.34 -10.37 13.43
C ARG A 86 -17.77 -10.09 13.88
N ILE A 87 -18.04 -10.28 15.18
CA ILE A 87 -19.36 -10.05 15.76
C ILE A 87 -19.66 -8.56 15.85
N ALA A 88 -18.66 -7.73 16.18
CA ALA A 88 -18.80 -6.28 16.31
C ALA A 88 -19.09 -5.56 14.97
N GLY A 89 -18.89 -6.21 13.83
CA GLY A 89 -19.12 -5.61 12.52
C GLY A 89 -17.96 -4.77 12.00
N ALA A 90 -18.16 -4.11 10.84
CA ALA A 90 -17.10 -3.40 10.12
C ALA A 90 -16.87 -1.99 10.68
N LEU A 91 -15.60 -1.57 10.77
CA LEU A 91 -15.21 -0.23 11.21
C LEU A 91 -15.25 0.80 10.04
N GLY A 92 -14.98 0.39 8.83
CA GLY A 92 -14.94 1.27 7.66
C GLY A 92 -15.75 0.70 6.50
N GLN A 93 -16.14 1.58 5.58
CA GLN A 93 -16.82 1.20 4.34
C GLN A 93 -15.85 1.24 3.16
N TYR A 94 -16.18 0.51 2.10
CA TYR A 94 -15.52 0.64 0.81
C TYR A 94 -16.29 1.64 -0.04
N ASP A 95 -16.12 2.91 0.23
CA ASP A 95 -16.40 3.91 -0.77
C ASP A 95 -15.05 4.16 -1.47
N SER A 96 -14.84 3.52 -2.60
CA SER A 96 -13.75 3.90 -3.49
C SER A 96 -14.30 4.97 -4.40
N ASP A 97 -13.78 6.18 -4.26
CA ASP A 97 -13.96 7.20 -5.28
C ASP A 97 -13.58 6.65 -6.65
N GLU A 98 -14.23 7.16 -7.68
CA GLU A 98 -13.92 6.80 -9.05
C GLU A 98 -12.42 7.08 -9.31
N MET A 99 -11.72 6.10 -9.89
CA MET A 99 -10.29 6.23 -10.13
C MET A 99 -10.05 7.26 -11.23
N LEU A 100 -9.49 8.40 -10.85
CA LEU A 100 -9.11 9.45 -11.79
C LEU A 100 -7.93 8.95 -12.64
N PHE A 101 -8.04 9.16 -13.94
CA PHE A 101 -6.96 8.90 -14.91
C PHE A 101 -6.88 10.08 -15.89
N TRP A 102 -5.72 10.28 -16.44
CA TRP A 102 -5.54 11.31 -17.46
C TRP A 102 -5.85 10.75 -18.84
N THR A 103 -6.69 11.46 -19.58
CA THR A 103 -6.87 11.20 -21.00
C THR A 103 -5.61 11.58 -21.76
N LYS A 104 -5.48 11.12 -23.01
CA LYS A 104 -4.33 11.46 -23.84
C LYS A 104 -4.25 12.98 -24.07
N GLU A 105 -5.37 13.63 -24.28
CA GLU A 105 -5.48 15.08 -24.49
C GLU A 105 -5.02 15.86 -23.26
N GLU A 106 -5.38 15.43 -22.07
CA GLU A 106 -4.94 16.04 -20.81
C GLU A 106 -3.45 15.83 -20.58
N TYR A 107 -2.94 14.62 -20.81
CA TYR A 107 -1.52 14.33 -20.70
C TYR A 107 -0.69 15.17 -21.68
N MET A 108 -1.11 15.28 -22.93
CA MET A 108 -0.42 16.09 -23.94
C MET A 108 -0.41 17.58 -23.65
N LYS A 109 -1.38 18.10 -22.87
CA LYS A 109 -1.36 19.48 -22.34
C LYS A 109 -0.39 19.63 -21.16
N PHE A 110 -0.24 18.60 -20.35
CA PHE A 110 0.60 18.62 -19.15
C PHE A 110 2.09 18.47 -19.48
N ILE A 111 2.47 17.51 -20.32
CA ILE A 111 3.85 17.11 -20.47
C ILE A 111 4.79 18.24 -20.96
N PRO A 112 4.38 19.20 -21.82
CA PRO A 112 5.21 20.33 -22.19
C PRO A 112 5.62 21.22 -21.02
N THR A 113 4.82 21.26 -19.94
CA THR A 113 5.15 22.05 -18.73
C THR A 113 6.37 21.49 -17.97
N MET A 114 6.77 20.24 -18.28
CA MET A 114 7.93 19.57 -17.69
C MET A 114 9.18 19.65 -18.57
N ALA A 115 9.13 20.29 -19.74
CA ALA A 115 10.22 20.29 -20.73
C ALA A 115 11.57 20.81 -20.16
N ASN A 116 11.53 21.73 -19.20
CA ASN A 116 12.73 22.26 -18.52
C ASN A 116 13.25 21.38 -17.37
N LYS A 117 12.59 20.23 -17.09
CA LYS A 117 12.93 19.27 -16.03
C LYS A 117 13.15 17.90 -16.62
N THR A 118 14.28 17.70 -17.31
CA THR A 118 14.58 16.50 -18.10
C THR A 118 14.25 15.18 -17.40
N TYR A 119 14.69 15.01 -16.14
CA TYR A 119 14.42 13.76 -15.41
C TYR A 119 12.93 13.56 -15.10
N SER A 120 12.20 14.64 -14.77
CA SER A 120 10.76 14.56 -14.54
C SER A 120 10.00 14.30 -15.82
N TYR A 121 10.40 14.94 -16.92
CA TYR A 121 9.83 14.72 -18.23
C TYR A 121 9.94 13.24 -18.63
N MET A 122 11.15 12.68 -18.62
CA MET A 122 11.38 11.26 -18.95
C MET A 122 10.64 10.31 -18.01
N ALA A 123 10.57 10.63 -16.72
CA ALA A 123 9.85 9.83 -15.76
C ALA A 123 8.34 9.78 -16.08
N PHE A 124 7.71 10.91 -16.41
CA PHE A 124 6.31 10.96 -16.82
C PHE A 124 6.05 10.25 -18.13
N GLU A 125 6.93 10.40 -19.13
CA GLU A 125 6.84 9.68 -20.40
C GLU A 125 6.85 8.15 -20.19
N LEU A 126 7.79 7.64 -19.38
CA LEU A 126 7.86 6.21 -19.06
C LEU A 126 6.64 5.73 -18.27
N LEU A 127 6.16 6.51 -17.29
CA LEU A 127 4.97 6.15 -16.50
C LEU A 127 3.72 6.09 -17.37
N TYR A 128 3.52 7.10 -18.22
CA TYR A 128 2.30 7.22 -19.01
C TYR A 128 2.26 6.19 -20.14
N TRP A 129 3.31 6.15 -20.97
CA TRP A 129 3.32 5.33 -22.18
C TRP A 129 3.64 3.85 -21.93
N CYS A 130 4.48 3.55 -20.95
CA CYS A 130 4.87 2.18 -20.64
C CYS A 130 4.05 1.54 -19.52
N GLY A 131 3.20 2.31 -18.80
CA GLY A 131 2.34 1.79 -17.73
C GLY A 131 3.10 1.10 -16.60
N ILE A 132 4.33 1.51 -16.34
CA ILE A 132 5.14 0.97 -15.24
C ILE A 132 4.80 1.64 -13.91
N ARG A 133 4.99 0.94 -12.81
CA ARG A 133 4.74 1.51 -11.48
C ARG A 133 5.87 2.45 -11.07
N LEU A 134 5.55 3.49 -10.26
CA LEU A 134 6.55 4.43 -9.75
C LEU A 134 7.75 3.74 -9.07
N GLY A 135 7.51 2.68 -8.29
CA GLY A 135 8.59 1.93 -7.67
C GLY A 135 9.44 1.14 -8.68
N GLU A 136 8.86 0.68 -9.77
CA GLU A 136 9.57 0.05 -10.87
C GLU A 136 10.44 1.08 -11.61
N LEU A 137 9.87 2.24 -11.97
CA LEU A 137 10.61 3.37 -12.56
C LEU A 137 11.84 3.74 -11.73
N ARG A 138 11.66 3.96 -10.42
CA ARG A 138 12.76 4.36 -9.52
C ARG A 138 13.83 3.27 -9.31
N ALA A 139 13.57 2.05 -9.72
CA ALA A 139 14.52 0.95 -9.67
C ALA A 139 15.25 0.72 -11.01
N LEU A 140 14.82 1.39 -12.10
CA LEU A 140 15.46 1.22 -13.41
C LEU A 140 16.92 1.66 -13.38
N THR A 141 17.72 0.92 -14.12
CA THR A 141 19.12 1.23 -14.42
C THR A 141 19.33 1.12 -15.94
N PRO A 142 20.39 1.68 -16.50
CA PRO A 142 20.66 1.54 -17.94
C PRO A 142 20.69 0.10 -18.44
N ALA A 143 21.11 -0.85 -17.61
CA ALA A 143 21.11 -2.28 -17.93
C ALA A 143 19.71 -2.90 -18.11
N ASP A 144 18.65 -2.22 -17.64
CA ASP A 144 17.27 -2.69 -17.78
C ASP A 144 16.63 -2.22 -19.10
N ILE A 145 17.34 -1.38 -19.88
CA ILE A 145 16.86 -0.77 -21.14
C ILE A 145 17.61 -1.40 -22.30
N ASP A 146 16.87 -1.93 -23.24
CA ASP A 146 17.38 -2.43 -24.51
C ASP A 146 16.89 -1.49 -25.62
N PHE A 147 17.81 -0.67 -26.13
CA PHE A 147 17.51 0.31 -27.19
C PHE A 147 17.45 -0.32 -28.58
N GLU A 148 18.02 -1.52 -28.80
CA GLU A 148 17.92 -2.21 -30.09
C GLU A 148 16.50 -2.74 -30.31
N THR A 149 15.89 -3.26 -29.24
CA THR A 149 14.53 -3.81 -29.27
C THR A 149 13.49 -2.86 -28.70
N ASN A 150 13.87 -1.66 -28.24
CA ASN A 150 13.02 -0.68 -27.57
C ASN A 150 12.25 -1.31 -26.39
N THR A 151 12.92 -2.10 -25.54
CA THR A 151 12.26 -2.79 -24.43
C THR A 151 12.84 -2.45 -23.06
N LEU A 152 11.94 -2.38 -22.06
CA LEU A 152 12.27 -2.26 -20.64
C LEU A 152 12.11 -3.60 -19.93
N SER A 153 13.11 -4.03 -19.19
CA SER A 153 13.08 -5.22 -18.35
C SER A 153 12.69 -4.86 -16.93
N ILE A 154 11.45 -5.16 -16.55
CA ILE A 154 10.93 -4.87 -15.20
C ILE A 154 11.17 -6.08 -14.29
N THR A 155 12.25 -6.03 -13.50
CA THR A 155 12.72 -7.15 -12.65
C THR A 155 12.82 -6.77 -11.18
N LYS A 156 12.68 -5.50 -10.83
CA LYS A 156 12.90 -4.95 -9.48
C LYS A 156 11.99 -3.75 -9.21
N SER A 157 11.84 -3.40 -7.94
CA SER A 157 11.06 -2.25 -7.50
C SER A 157 11.73 -1.60 -6.30
N TYR A 158 11.82 -0.28 -6.32
CA TYR A 158 12.34 0.55 -5.25
C TYR A 158 11.24 0.90 -4.25
N GLN A 159 11.60 0.93 -2.97
CA GLN A 159 10.78 1.45 -1.88
C GLN A 159 11.69 2.14 -0.86
N ARG A 160 11.18 3.18 -0.19
CA ARG A 160 11.83 3.78 0.96
C ARG A 160 11.10 3.32 2.22
N ILE A 161 11.81 2.62 3.12
CA ILE A 161 11.24 2.03 4.33
C ILE A 161 12.05 2.51 5.53
N LYS A 162 11.41 3.22 6.47
CA LYS A 162 12.06 3.79 7.67
C LYS A 162 13.29 4.66 7.34
N GLY A 163 13.26 5.37 6.22
CA GLY A 163 14.37 6.24 5.79
C GLY A 163 15.43 5.53 4.94
N GLU A 164 15.41 4.21 4.83
CA GLU A 164 16.34 3.42 4.04
C GLU A 164 15.80 3.10 2.65
N ASP A 165 16.68 3.11 1.67
CA ASP A 165 16.38 2.78 0.28
C ASP A 165 16.49 1.27 0.07
N VAL A 166 15.38 0.64 -0.32
CA VAL A 166 15.28 -0.81 -0.45
C VAL A 166 14.84 -1.19 -1.86
N ILE A 167 15.68 -1.96 -2.55
CA ILE A 167 15.33 -2.57 -3.84
C ILE A 167 14.87 -4.01 -3.59
N THR A 168 13.67 -4.33 -4.05
CA THR A 168 13.06 -5.65 -3.88
C THR A 168 12.72 -6.30 -5.21
N LYS A 169 12.79 -7.63 -5.25
CA LYS A 169 12.22 -8.40 -6.38
C LYS A 169 10.69 -8.29 -6.38
N PRO A 170 10.04 -8.37 -7.54
CA PRO A 170 8.59 -8.37 -7.67
C PRO A 170 7.92 -9.43 -6.79
N LYS A 171 6.64 -9.19 -6.41
CA LYS A 171 5.89 -10.12 -5.53
C LYS A 171 5.59 -11.45 -6.18
N THR A 172 5.40 -11.47 -7.49
CA THR A 172 5.06 -12.68 -8.26
C THR A 172 5.94 -12.78 -9.51
N LYS A 173 6.10 -14.00 -10.02
CA LYS A 173 6.81 -14.23 -11.30
C LYS A 173 6.15 -13.47 -12.46
N LYS A 174 4.81 -13.34 -12.46
CA LYS A 174 4.05 -12.56 -13.47
C LYS A 174 4.36 -11.05 -13.45
N SER A 175 4.91 -10.53 -12.37
CA SER A 175 5.31 -9.12 -12.27
C SER A 175 6.68 -8.85 -12.92
N ILE A 176 7.47 -9.90 -13.19
CA ILE A 176 8.66 -9.82 -14.03
C ILE A 176 8.18 -9.84 -15.48
N ARG A 177 8.45 -8.76 -16.19
CA ARG A 177 7.97 -8.60 -17.56
C ARG A 177 8.88 -7.69 -18.37
N LYS A 178 8.84 -7.84 -19.68
CA LYS A 178 9.36 -6.86 -20.63
C LYS A 178 8.22 -5.96 -21.11
N VAL A 179 8.48 -4.69 -21.23
CA VAL A 179 7.54 -3.66 -21.72
C VAL A 179 8.17 -3.02 -22.94
N VAL A 180 7.44 -3.00 -24.04
CA VAL A 180 7.89 -2.30 -25.24
C VAL A 180 7.70 -0.79 -25.04
N MET A 181 8.74 -0.02 -25.30
CA MET A 181 8.67 1.44 -25.32
C MET A 181 8.14 1.89 -26.68
N PRO A 182 7.10 2.72 -26.72
CA PRO A 182 6.69 3.37 -27.97
C PRO A 182 7.79 4.30 -28.51
N ASP A 183 7.81 4.53 -29.81
CA ASP A 183 8.82 5.37 -30.48
C ASP A 183 8.93 6.79 -29.91
N ILE A 184 7.83 7.32 -29.34
CA ILE A 184 7.82 8.63 -28.68
C ILE A 184 8.71 8.67 -27.43
N VAL A 185 8.96 7.52 -26.79
CA VAL A 185 9.78 7.38 -25.57
C VAL A 185 11.18 6.89 -25.88
N ALA A 186 11.34 6.15 -26.98
CA ALA A 186 12.61 5.52 -27.37
C ALA A 186 13.57 6.45 -28.13
N LYS A 187 13.12 7.65 -28.52
CA LYS A 187 13.90 8.72 -29.18
C LYS A 187 14.52 9.65 -28.17
#